data_0d77e0cb7e8690cf5e64619a52b55b06
#
_entry.id   0d77e0cb7e8690cf5e64619a52b55b06
#
_cell.length_a   1.000
_cell.length_b   1.000
_cell.length_c   1.000
_cell.angle_alpha   90.00
_cell.angle_beta   90.00
_cell.angle_gamma   90.00
#
_symmetry.space_group_name_H-M   'P 1'
#
loop_
_entity.id
_entity.type
_entity.pdbx_description
1 polymer ?
#
loop_
_entity_poly.entity_id
_entity_poly.type
_entity_poly.pdbx_seq_one_letter_code
_entity_poly.pdbx_strand_id
1 'polypeptide(L)'
;MPQLISNQFKLDLAKLEQNALIELFEVDLRGLKDNDGMNGDLYRFYAGTNEKSQSIVWQGKTFEPFAVKADGFEMSGNGPSNRPTLTLGNINGFITALCNRFDQCLGGIVRRRLVYMHYLDAVNFTNGNKKADPTQEALSYFVIEQLSSLNRDIAQFTLALPSETDNALIGARMITSTCSWLYRSVECGYTGRAVADEKDQPTADPKKDKCSGLLTGCKLRNNTHNYGGFVSVDKLG
;
A
#
# COMPACT_ATOMS: atom_id res chain seq x y z
N MET A 1 -3.41 2.45 -3.08
CA MET A 1 -4.79 2.79 -3.51
C MET A 1 -5.61 3.03 -2.26
N PRO A 2 -6.43 4.10 -2.17
CA PRO A 2 -7.29 4.28 -1.01
C PRO A 2 -8.26 3.09 -0.93
N GLN A 3 -8.37 2.49 0.26
CA GLN A 3 -9.34 1.44 0.52
C GLN A 3 -10.75 2.02 0.35
N LEU A 4 -11.51 1.47 -0.60
CA LEU A 4 -12.93 1.78 -0.75
C LEU A 4 -13.72 1.03 0.34
N ILE A 5 -13.73 1.60 1.54
CA ILE A 5 -14.54 1.09 2.64
C ILE A 5 -15.96 1.66 2.47
N SER A 6 -16.97 0.80 2.53
CA SER A 6 -18.37 1.23 2.42
C SER A 6 -18.76 2.20 3.55
N ASN A 7 -19.75 3.06 3.31
CA ASN A 7 -20.24 3.97 4.34
C ASN A 7 -20.85 3.21 5.52
N GLN A 8 -21.51 2.08 5.28
CA GLN A 8 -22.10 1.25 6.32
C GLN A 8 -21.03 0.64 7.23
N PHE A 9 -19.93 0.13 6.64
CA PHE A 9 -18.79 -0.39 7.41
C PHE A 9 -18.15 0.70 8.28
N LYS A 10 -18.01 1.94 7.76
CA LYS A 10 -17.53 3.08 8.54
C LYS A 10 -18.44 3.43 9.71
N LEU A 11 -19.75 3.36 9.51
CA LEU A 11 -20.72 3.58 10.58
C LEU A 11 -20.63 2.50 11.66
N ASP A 12 -20.40 1.24 11.27
CA ASP A 12 -20.23 0.15 12.24
C ASP A 12 -18.92 0.29 13.03
N LEU A 13 -17.84 0.79 12.43
CA LEU A 13 -16.60 1.14 13.13
C LEU A 13 -16.78 2.26 14.16
N ALA A 14 -17.72 3.17 13.95
CA ALA A 14 -17.99 4.30 14.83
C ALA A 14 -18.97 3.98 15.99
N LYS A 15 -19.58 2.79 16.02
CA LYS A 15 -20.51 2.39 17.09
C LYS A 15 -19.77 2.14 18.40
N LEU A 16 -20.42 2.52 19.51
CA LEU A 16 -19.92 2.24 20.88
C LEU A 16 -19.90 0.74 21.19
N GLU A 17 -20.90 0.01 20.70
CA GLU A 17 -20.94 -1.46 20.77
C GLU A 17 -20.60 -2.02 19.39
N GLN A 18 -19.41 -2.59 19.28
CA GLN A 18 -18.97 -3.20 18.03
C GLN A 18 -19.24 -4.71 18.04
N ASN A 19 -19.75 -5.21 16.92
CA ASN A 19 -19.81 -6.65 16.69
C ASN A 19 -18.39 -7.21 16.52
N ALA A 20 -18.24 -8.54 16.65
CA ALA A 20 -16.96 -9.19 16.45
C ALA A 20 -16.42 -8.92 15.04
N LEU A 21 -15.26 -8.26 14.97
CA LEU A 21 -14.49 -8.04 13.75
C LEU A 21 -13.55 -9.23 13.58
N ILE A 22 -13.57 -9.84 12.42
CA ILE A 22 -12.71 -10.98 12.09
C ILE A 22 -11.73 -10.60 10.97
N GLU A 23 -10.59 -11.26 10.98
CA GLU A 23 -9.53 -11.10 9.99
C GLU A 23 -9.40 -12.38 9.15
N LEU A 24 -9.60 -12.24 7.85
CA LEU A 24 -9.45 -13.32 6.90
C LEU A 24 -8.21 -13.06 6.05
N PHE A 25 -7.40 -14.08 5.81
CA PHE A 25 -6.15 -13.98 5.06
C PHE A 25 -6.19 -14.86 3.81
N GLU A 26 -5.79 -14.28 2.68
CA GLU A 26 -5.50 -15.00 1.45
C GLU A 26 -4.00 -14.86 1.16
N VAL A 27 -3.30 -15.97 0.97
CA VAL A 27 -1.90 -16.02 0.51
C VAL A 27 -1.90 -16.54 -0.91
N ASP A 28 -1.62 -15.67 -1.86
CA ASP A 28 -1.69 -15.93 -3.30
C ASP A 28 -0.27 -16.15 -3.85
N LEU A 29 0.07 -17.40 -4.12
CA LEU A 29 1.35 -17.80 -4.71
C LEU A 29 1.24 -18.11 -6.21
N ARG A 30 0.09 -17.91 -6.85
CA ARG A 30 -0.14 -18.25 -8.26
C ARG A 30 0.74 -17.47 -9.22
N GLY A 31 1.27 -16.32 -8.80
CA GLY A 31 2.25 -15.53 -9.55
C GLY A 31 3.68 -16.07 -9.45
N LEU A 32 3.94 -16.98 -8.50
CA LEU A 32 5.24 -17.60 -8.30
C LEU A 32 5.32 -18.94 -9.05
N LYS A 33 6.53 -19.27 -9.50
CA LYS A 33 6.83 -20.58 -10.11
C LYS A 33 7.81 -21.33 -9.24
N ASP A 34 7.62 -22.62 -9.14
CA ASP A 34 8.58 -23.52 -8.52
C ASP A 34 9.74 -23.86 -9.48
N ASN A 35 10.67 -24.68 -9.02
CA ASN A 35 11.82 -25.13 -9.80
C ASN A 35 11.44 -25.95 -11.05
N ASP A 36 10.24 -26.54 -11.07
CA ASP A 36 9.70 -27.30 -12.20
C ASP A 36 8.84 -26.41 -13.13
N GLY A 37 8.73 -25.11 -12.85
CA GLY A 37 7.95 -24.14 -13.61
C GLY A 37 6.44 -24.17 -13.33
N MET A 38 5.98 -24.92 -12.30
CA MET A 38 4.59 -24.99 -11.90
C MET A 38 4.22 -23.76 -11.06
N ASN A 39 3.05 -23.20 -11.32
CA ASN A 39 2.54 -22.08 -10.52
C ASN A 39 2.11 -22.55 -9.13
N GLY A 40 2.22 -21.68 -8.16
CA GLY A 40 1.65 -21.87 -6.83
C GLY A 40 0.12 -21.78 -6.82
N ASP A 41 -0.44 -21.95 -5.63
CA ASP A 41 -1.87 -21.91 -5.38
C ASP A 41 -2.28 -20.71 -4.53
N LEU A 42 -3.60 -20.56 -4.34
CA LEU A 42 -4.22 -19.57 -3.48
C LEU A 42 -4.71 -20.24 -2.20
N TYR A 43 -4.09 -19.89 -1.08
CA TYR A 43 -4.43 -20.40 0.25
C TYR A 43 -5.28 -19.37 1.01
N ARG A 44 -6.28 -19.84 1.77
CA ARG A 44 -7.19 -18.97 2.55
C ARG A 44 -7.24 -19.46 3.99
N PHE A 45 -6.93 -18.57 4.93
CA PHE A 45 -6.76 -18.90 6.33
C PHE A 45 -7.61 -18.00 7.23
N TYR A 46 -8.10 -18.60 8.31
CA TYR A 46 -8.76 -17.89 9.40
C TYR A 46 -8.35 -18.50 10.75
N ALA A 47 -8.11 -17.67 11.77
CA ALA A 47 -7.68 -18.11 13.11
C ALA A 47 -8.77 -18.73 13.98
N GLY A 48 -9.88 -19.17 13.40
CA GLY A 48 -11.02 -19.73 14.14
C GLY A 48 -11.93 -20.56 13.26
N THR A 49 -13.16 -20.77 13.73
CA THR A 49 -14.21 -21.51 13.04
C THR A 49 -15.50 -20.69 13.02
N ASN A 50 -16.47 -21.12 12.21
CA ASN A 50 -17.82 -20.55 12.19
C ASN A 50 -18.66 -21.09 13.38
N GLU A 51 -19.92 -20.66 13.48
CA GLU A 51 -20.86 -21.15 14.52
C GLU A 51 -21.02 -22.67 14.54
N LYS A 52 -20.81 -23.33 13.40
CA LYS A 52 -20.91 -24.80 13.23
C LYS A 52 -19.59 -25.52 13.48
N SER A 53 -18.57 -24.85 14.02
CA SER A 53 -17.21 -25.40 14.19
C SER A 53 -16.56 -25.85 12.87
N GLN A 54 -16.88 -25.18 11.76
CA GLN A 54 -16.38 -25.47 10.42
C GLN A 54 -15.62 -24.24 9.87
N SER A 55 -15.03 -24.39 8.68
CA SER A 55 -14.40 -23.30 7.93
C SER A 55 -15.36 -22.12 7.72
N ILE A 56 -14.84 -20.90 7.77
CA ILE A 56 -15.65 -19.71 7.44
C ILE A 56 -15.79 -19.58 5.92
N VAL A 57 -17.00 -19.20 5.51
CA VAL A 57 -17.29 -18.86 4.13
C VAL A 57 -17.54 -17.36 4.02
N TRP A 58 -16.81 -16.69 3.14
CA TRP A 58 -16.98 -15.27 2.82
C TRP A 58 -16.97 -15.06 1.31
N GLN A 59 -17.99 -14.41 0.78
CA GLN A 59 -18.19 -14.20 -0.67
C GLN A 59 -18.15 -15.53 -1.45
N GLY A 60 -18.71 -16.62 -0.89
CA GLY A 60 -18.68 -17.97 -1.46
C GLY A 60 -17.30 -18.64 -1.44
N LYS A 61 -16.29 -18.04 -0.81
CA LYS A 61 -14.91 -18.58 -0.68
C LYS A 61 -14.73 -19.16 0.71
N THR A 62 -14.15 -20.35 0.79
CA THR A 62 -13.88 -21.02 2.05
C THR A 62 -12.52 -20.60 2.60
N PHE A 63 -12.49 -20.24 3.88
CA PHE A 63 -11.28 -19.94 4.66
C PHE A 63 -11.08 -21.02 5.70
N GLU A 64 -9.97 -21.74 5.58
CA GLU A 64 -9.67 -22.87 6.43
C GLU A 64 -9.21 -22.42 7.82
N PRO A 65 -9.64 -23.14 8.89
CA PRO A 65 -9.11 -22.91 10.23
C PRO A 65 -7.60 -23.16 10.26
N PHE A 66 -6.85 -22.14 10.59
CA PHE A 66 -5.39 -22.21 10.61
C PHE A 66 -4.82 -21.29 11.68
N ALA A 67 -3.71 -21.68 12.32
CA ALA A 67 -3.03 -20.83 13.27
C ALA A 67 -2.39 -19.66 12.51
N VAL A 68 -3.05 -18.51 12.48
CA VAL A 68 -2.58 -17.28 11.85
C VAL A 68 -2.62 -16.14 12.84
N LYS A 69 -1.54 -15.36 12.91
CA LYS A 69 -1.42 -14.14 13.69
C LYS A 69 -0.87 -13.03 12.82
N ALA A 70 -1.47 -11.86 12.94
CA ALA A 70 -1.12 -10.67 12.17
C ALA A 70 -0.78 -9.53 13.14
N ASP A 71 0.39 -8.94 13.00
CA ASP A 71 0.88 -7.85 13.84
C ASP A 71 1.38 -6.69 12.98
N GLY A 72 1.27 -5.45 13.47
CA GLY A 72 1.82 -4.26 12.81
C GLY A 72 1.04 -3.77 11.59
N PHE A 73 -0.22 -4.16 11.43
CA PHE A 73 -1.09 -3.71 10.33
C PHE A 73 -1.73 -2.33 10.58
N GLU A 74 -1.36 -1.68 11.66
CA GLU A 74 -1.84 -0.35 11.98
C GLU A 74 -1.25 0.68 11.01
N MET A 75 -2.08 1.60 10.55
CA MET A 75 -1.62 2.70 9.71
C MET A 75 -1.15 3.85 10.60
N SER A 76 0.14 4.16 10.55
CA SER A 76 0.70 5.37 11.17
C SER A 76 0.79 6.49 10.14
N GLY A 77 0.30 7.69 10.48
CA GLY A 77 0.46 8.88 9.65
C GLY A 77 1.82 9.57 9.82
N ASN A 78 2.59 9.20 10.84
CA ASN A 78 3.88 9.78 11.17
C ASN A 78 4.95 8.70 11.28
N GLY A 79 6.01 8.82 10.51
CA GLY A 79 7.17 7.94 10.57
C GLY A 79 7.35 7.03 9.35
N PRO A 80 8.33 6.11 9.40
CA PRO A 80 8.57 5.16 8.33
C PRO A 80 7.35 4.22 8.16
N SER A 81 7.18 3.68 6.96
CA SER A 81 6.13 2.71 6.67
C SER A 81 6.24 1.50 7.59
N ASN A 82 5.11 1.14 8.23
CA ASN A 82 5.05 -0.08 9.02
C ASN A 82 5.20 -1.29 8.10
N ARG A 83 6.10 -2.19 8.48
CA ARG A 83 6.24 -3.50 7.84
C ARG A 83 5.50 -4.53 8.68
N PRO A 84 4.25 -4.85 8.31
CA PRO A 84 3.47 -5.81 9.08
C PRO A 84 4.10 -7.19 9.04
N THR A 85 3.81 -7.99 10.05
CA THR A 85 4.24 -9.38 10.09
C THR A 85 3.03 -10.32 10.08
N LEU A 86 3.13 -11.38 9.27
CA LEU A 86 2.16 -12.46 9.22
C LEU A 86 2.85 -13.73 9.75
N THR A 87 2.36 -14.26 10.86
CA THR A 87 2.84 -15.52 11.45
C THR A 87 1.85 -16.61 11.15
N LEU A 88 2.30 -17.69 10.53
CA LEU A 88 1.53 -18.88 10.22
C LEU A 88 2.04 -20.07 11.04
N GLY A 89 1.13 -20.86 11.58
CA GLY A 89 1.51 -22.13 12.22
C GLY A 89 2.09 -23.11 11.19
N ASN A 90 3.21 -23.72 11.50
CA ASN A 90 3.87 -24.65 10.60
C ASN A 90 3.48 -26.12 10.89
N ILE A 91 2.18 -26.36 10.98
CA ILE A 91 1.62 -27.66 11.30
C ILE A 91 2.03 -28.68 10.23
N ASN A 92 2.60 -29.79 10.66
CA ASN A 92 3.08 -30.87 9.79
C ASN A 92 4.10 -30.43 8.70
N GLY A 93 4.78 -29.28 8.88
CA GLY A 93 5.75 -28.80 7.93
C GLY A 93 5.16 -28.26 6.61
N PHE A 94 3.84 -28.01 6.57
CA PHE A 94 3.16 -27.53 5.36
C PHE A 94 3.75 -26.22 4.84
N ILE A 95 3.93 -25.23 5.73
CA ILE A 95 4.51 -23.94 5.32
C ILE A 95 5.99 -24.09 4.94
N THR A 96 6.74 -24.96 5.63
CA THR A 96 8.13 -25.28 5.24
C THR A 96 8.19 -25.84 3.81
N ALA A 97 7.29 -26.75 3.46
CA ALA A 97 7.24 -27.31 2.10
C ALA A 97 6.94 -26.22 1.05
N LEU A 98 6.02 -25.29 1.34
CA LEU A 98 5.72 -24.14 0.46
C LEU A 98 6.93 -23.21 0.32
N CYS A 99 7.59 -22.85 1.44
CA CYS A 99 8.77 -21.99 1.42
C CYS A 99 9.92 -22.61 0.61
N ASN A 100 10.16 -23.91 0.75
CA ASN A 100 11.19 -24.62 -0.02
C ASN A 100 10.87 -24.72 -1.51
N ARG A 101 9.58 -24.82 -1.85
CA ARG A 101 9.13 -24.99 -3.23
C ARG A 101 9.10 -23.66 -4.00
N PHE A 102 8.75 -22.56 -3.35
CA PHE A 102 8.50 -21.26 -3.96
C PHE A 102 9.46 -20.16 -3.44
N ASP A 103 10.74 -20.45 -3.31
CA ASP A 103 11.77 -19.50 -2.90
C ASP A 103 11.32 -18.64 -1.71
N GLN A 104 11.06 -19.29 -0.55
CA GLN A 104 10.58 -18.62 0.67
C GLN A 104 9.25 -17.86 0.51
N CYS A 105 8.50 -18.14 -0.54
CA CYS A 105 7.25 -17.45 -0.93
C CYS A 105 7.45 -15.95 -1.22
N LEU A 106 8.68 -15.51 -1.54
CA LEU A 106 8.98 -14.10 -1.81
C LEU A 106 8.21 -13.59 -3.04
N GLY A 107 7.65 -12.39 -2.93
CA GLY A 107 6.79 -11.81 -3.96
C GLY A 107 5.35 -12.35 -3.97
N GLY A 108 5.02 -13.30 -3.09
CA GLY A 108 3.64 -13.75 -2.89
C GLY A 108 2.75 -12.62 -2.40
N ILE A 109 1.49 -12.60 -2.82
CA ILE A 109 0.53 -11.54 -2.47
C ILE A 109 -0.29 -12.01 -1.25
N VAL A 110 -0.32 -11.17 -0.22
CA VAL A 110 -1.16 -11.36 0.96
C VAL A 110 -2.32 -10.37 0.90
N ARG A 111 -3.56 -10.89 0.96
CA ARG A 111 -4.77 -10.07 1.12
C ARG A 111 -5.30 -10.26 2.52
N ARG A 112 -5.44 -9.18 3.27
CA ARG A 112 -6.09 -9.13 4.57
C ARG A 112 -7.46 -8.52 4.39
N ARG A 113 -8.50 -9.24 4.84
CA ARG A 113 -9.89 -8.79 4.83
C ARG A 113 -10.36 -8.63 6.27
N LEU A 114 -10.84 -7.47 6.62
CA LEU A 114 -11.56 -7.20 7.86
C LEU A 114 -13.05 -7.24 7.59
N VAL A 115 -13.75 -8.10 8.28
CA VAL A 115 -15.19 -8.32 8.10
C VAL A 115 -15.87 -8.40 9.45
N TYR A 116 -17.01 -7.75 9.63
CA TYR A 116 -17.83 -7.99 10.82
C TYR A 116 -18.55 -9.32 10.70
N MET A 117 -18.56 -10.11 11.78
CA MET A 117 -19.14 -11.46 11.79
C MET A 117 -20.60 -11.48 11.32
N HIS A 118 -21.37 -10.44 11.62
CA HIS A 118 -22.78 -10.38 11.23
C HIS A 118 -23.04 -10.15 9.72
N TYR A 119 -22.01 -9.83 8.94
CA TYR A 119 -22.10 -9.71 7.47
C TYR A 119 -21.72 -10.99 6.73
N LEU A 120 -21.19 -11.99 7.43
CA LEU A 120 -20.78 -13.26 6.82
C LEU A 120 -21.91 -13.96 6.08
N ASP A 121 -21.53 -14.76 5.10
CA ASP A 121 -22.46 -15.56 4.30
C ASP A 121 -23.36 -16.43 5.18
N ALA A 122 -24.62 -16.57 4.78
CA ALA A 122 -25.64 -17.29 5.54
C ALA A 122 -25.28 -18.73 5.92
N VAL A 123 -24.42 -19.37 5.15
CA VAL A 123 -23.97 -20.75 5.37
C VAL A 123 -23.19 -20.93 6.69
N ASN A 124 -22.59 -19.85 7.22
CA ASN A 124 -21.83 -19.88 8.47
C ASN A 124 -22.69 -20.04 9.72
N PHE A 125 -23.99 -19.80 9.61
CA PHE A 125 -24.92 -19.77 10.75
C PHE A 125 -25.93 -20.89 10.67
N THR A 126 -26.33 -21.42 11.83
CA THR A 126 -27.30 -22.52 11.92
C THR A 126 -28.66 -22.12 11.37
N ASN A 127 -29.11 -20.88 11.62
CA ASN A 127 -30.41 -20.35 11.20
C ASN A 127 -30.32 -19.44 9.95
N GLY A 128 -29.17 -19.47 9.24
CA GLY A 128 -28.88 -18.55 8.16
C GLY A 128 -28.57 -17.14 8.66
N ASN A 129 -28.34 -16.21 7.74
CA ASN A 129 -28.00 -14.82 8.05
C ASN A 129 -28.75 -13.85 7.12
N LYS A 130 -29.74 -13.12 7.65
CA LYS A 130 -30.47 -12.09 6.90
C LYS A 130 -29.68 -10.80 6.68
N LYS A 131 -28.56 -10.62 7.42
CA LYS A 131 -27.71 -9.45 7.35
C LYS A 131 -26.46 -9.69 6.48
N ALA A 132 -26.37 -10.86 5.84
CA ALA A 132 -25.26 -11.19 4.96
C ALA A 132 -25.12 -10.11 3.87
N ASP A 133 -23.92 -9.50 3.79
CA ASP A 133 -23.63 -8.48 2.79
C ASP A 133 -22.16 -8.59 2.35
N PRO A 134 -21.89 -9.18 1.18
CA PRO A 134 -20.53 -9.41 0.68
C PRO A 134 -19.77 -8.12 0.34
N THR A 135 -20.40 -6.96 0.37
CA THR A 135 -19.77 -5.66 0.09
C THR A 135 -19.14 -5.02 1.32
N GLN A 136 -19.44 -5.53 2.52
CA GLN A 136 -19.04 -4.96 3.80
C GLN A 136 -17.70 -5.54 4.26
N GLU A 137 -16.61 -5.11 3.64
CA GLU A 137 -15.26 -5.48 4.02
C GLU A 137 -14.27 -4.31 3.91
N ALA A 138 -13.17 -4.38 4.66
CA ALA A 138 -11.99 -3.58 4.42
C ALA A 138 -10.87 -4.50 3.93
N LEU A 139 -10.43 -4.29 2.69
CA LEU A 139 -9.46 -5.12 2.01
C LEU A 139 -8.11 -4.41 1.90
N SER A 140 -7.05 -5.05 2.36
CA SER A 140 -5.66 -4.58 2.26
C SER A 140 -4.82 -5.57 1.49
N TYR A 141 -3.84 -5.04 0.72
CA TYR A 141 -2.92 -5.82 -0.10
C TYR A 141 -1.49 -5.61 0.38
N PHE A 142 -0.76 -6.69 0.48
CA PHE A 142 0.66 -6.71 0.84
C PHE A 142 1.40 -7.70 -0.04
N VAL A 143 2.72 -7.55 -0.10
CA VAL A 143 3.64 -8.49 -0.77
C VAL A 143 4.54 -9.10 0.29
N ILE A 144 4.83 -10.38 0.21
CA ILE A 144 5.80 -11.05 1.06
C ILE A 144 7.20 -10.55 0.66
N GLU A 145 7.84 -9.80 1.55
CA GLU A 145 9.17 -9.23 1.34
C GLU A 145 10.27 -10.14 1.87
N GLN A 146 10.02 -10.78 3.01
CA GLN A 146 11.02 -11.60 3.68
C GLN A 146 10.38 -12.71 4.53
N LEU A 147 11.00 -13.89 4.52
CA LEU A 147 10.78 -14.92 5.52
C LEU A 147 11.67 -14.61 6.74
N SER A 148 11.10 -14.01 7.79
CA SER A 148 11.85 -13.54 8.95
C SER A 148 12.25 -14.66 9.90
N SER A 149 11.42 -15.70 10.00
CA SER A 149 11.67 -16.88 10.83
C SER A 149 10.95 -18.08 10.26
N LEU A 150 11.62 -19.23 10.27
CA LEU A 150 11.03 -20.51 9.93
C LEU A 150 11.56 -21.57 10.89
N ASN A 151 10.66 -22.16 11.65
CA ASN A 151 10.99 -23.27 12.56
C ASN A 151 9.89 -24.35 12.50
N ARG A 152 9.99 -25.33 13.39
CA ARG A 152 9.04 -26.45 13.41
C ARG A 152 7.59 -26.01 13.70
N ASP A 153 7.40 -24.96 14.47
CA ASP A 153 6.10 -24.57 15.00
C ASP A 153 5.46 -23.40 14.21
N ILE A 154 6.28 -22.47 13.72
CA ILE A 154 5.83 -21.27 13.04
C ILE A 154 6.70 -20.88 11.84
N ALA A 155 6.08 -20.19 10.91
CA ALA A 155 6.73 -19.40 9.86
C ALA A 155 6.27 -17.95 9.99
N GLN A 156 7.21 -17.00 10.02
CA GLN A 156 6.94 -15.58 10.14
C GLN A 156 7.42 -14.85 8.90
N PHE A 157 6.53 -14.11 8.27
CA PHE A 157 6.79 -13.32 7.08
C PHE A 157 6.71 -11.84 7.39
N THR A 158 7.66 -11.06 6.91
CA THR A 158 7.58 -9.60 6.87
C THR A 158 6.93 -9.21 5.55
N LEU A 159 5.95 -8.32 5.65
CA LEU A 159 5.17 -7.84 4.51
C LEU A 159 5.51 -6.39 4.17
N ALA A 160 5.41 -6.05 2.89
CA ALA A 160 5.55 -4.68 2.41
C ALA A 160 4.30 -4.26 1.62
N LEU A 161 4.08 -2.96 1.51
CA LEU A 161 3.05 -2.44 0.60
C LEU A 161 3.50 -2.65 -0.86
N PRO A 162 2.59 -2.97 -1.79
CA PRO A 162 2.95 -3.13 -3.21
C PRO A 162 3.68 -1.92 -3.80
N SER A 163 3.35 -0.70 -3.34
CA SER A 163 4.00 0.54 -3.77
C SER A 163 5.48 0.64 -3.39
N GLU A 164 5.95 -0.15 -2.43
CA GLU A 164 7.35 -0.16 -1.99
C GLU A 164 8.16 -1.22 -2.73
N THR A 165 7.51 -2.27 -3.21
CA THR A 165 8.17 -3.40 -3.90
C THR A 165 8.22 -3.24 -5.42
N ASP A 166 7.32 -2.44 -6.01
CA ASP A 166 7.17 -2.29 -7.47
C ASP A 166 8.14 -1.27 -8.10
N ASN A 167 9.19 -0.82 -7.39
CA ASN A 167 10.09 0.26 -7.83
C ASN A 167 9.33 1.51 -8.28
N ALA A 168 8.15 1.76 -7.73
CA ALA A 168 7.36 2.93 -8.06
C ALA A 168 8.12 4.19 -7.66
N LEU A 169 8.54 4.97 -8.63
CA LEU A 169 9.15 6.29 -8.41
C LEU A 169 8.07 7.23 -7.87
N ILE A 170 7.97 7.30 -6.55
CA ILE A 170 7.07 8.23 -5.88
C ILE A 170 7.75 9.60 -5.89
N GLY A 171 7.20 10.51 -6.69
CA GLY A 171 7.57 11.91 -6.66
C GLY A 171 8.98 12.22 -7.15
N ALA A 172 9.20 12.17 -8.45
CA ALA A 172 10.46 12.59 -9.08
C ALA A 172 10.74 14.11 -8.95
N ARG A 173 9.82 14.91 -8.36
CA ARG A 173 10.00 16.33 -8.22
C ARG A 173 10.55 16.72 -6.86
N MET A 174 11.71 17.36 -6.86
CA MET A 174 12.28 17.93 -5.66
C MET A 174 11.46 19.16 -5.22
N ILE A 175 10.97 19.16 -3.99
CA ILE A 175 10.21 20.27 -3.41
C ILE A 175 11.20 21.23 -2.76
N THR A 176 11.53 22.32 -3.46
CA THR A 176 12.45 23.37 -2.99
C THR A 176 11.79 24.74 -3.16
N SER A 177 12.27 25.75 -2.44
CA SER A 177 11.87 27.15 -2.62
C SER A 177 12.35 27.73 -3.97
N THR A 178 13.35 27.10 -4.60
CA THR A 178 13.89 27.49 -5.90
C THR A 178 13.25 26.71 -7.03
N CYS A 179 13.18 27.31 -8.22
CA CYS A 179 12.67 26.67 -9.42
C CYS A 179 13.62 25.59 -9.92
N SER A 180 13.10 24.37 -10.09
CA SER A 180 13.87 23.21 -10.59
C SER A 180 13.85 23.06 -12.12
N TRP A 181 13.09 23.89 -12.83
CA TRP A 181 13.01 23.84 -14.30
C TRP A 181 14.27 24.36 -14.96
N LEU A 182 14.67 23.73 -16.05
CA LEU A 182 15.72 24.29 -16.90
C LEU A 182 15.18 25.57 -17.56
N TYR A 183 15.98 26.64 -17.50
CA TYR A 183 15.59 27.91 -18.12
C TYR A 183 15.29 27.75 -19.62
N ARG A 184 14.17 28.26 -20.07
CA ARG A 184 13.65 28.14 -21.44
C ARG A 184 13.26 26.71 -21.86
N SER A 185 13.12 25.78 -20.94
CA SER A 185 12.53 24.45 -21.23
C SER A 185 11.03 24.53 -21.45
N VAL A 186 10.44 23.42 -21.83
CA VAL A 186 8.98 23.27 -22.00
C VAL A 186 8.24 23.61 -20.70
N GLU A 187 8.77 23.16 -19.56
CA GLU A 187 8.20 23.39 -18.24
C GLU A 187 8.34 24.86 -17.81
N CYS A 188 9.49 25.49 -18.12
CA CYS A 188 9.70 26.91 -17.87
C CYS A 188 8.78 27.77 -18.74
N GLY A 189 8.58 27.41 -20.01
CA GLY A 189 7.69 28.07 -20.96
C GLY A 189 8.07 29.49 -21.32
N TYR A 190 9.24 30.04 -20.91
CA TYR A 190 9.66 31.38 -21.23
C TYR A 190 10.32 31.44 -22.61
N THR A 191 9.71 32.17 -23.53
CA THR A 191 10.19 32.35 -24.92
C THR A 191 10.55 33.82 -25.26
N GLY A 192 10.50 34.71 -24.26
CA GLY A 192 10.75 36.12 -24.43
C GLY A 192 12.22 36.46 -24.70
N ARG A 193 12.50 37.79 -24.89
CA ARG A 193 13.86 38.36 -25.06
C ARG A 193 14.68 38.23 -23.77
N ALA A 194 15.96 38.52 -23.85
CA ALA A 194 16.85 38.65 -22.68
C ALA A 194 16.33 39.76 -21.74
N VAL A 195 16.32 39.47 -20.43
CA VAL A 195 15.78 40.38 -19.41
C VAL A 195 16.75 40.57 -18.25
N ALA A 196 17.36 39.46 -17.73
CA ALA A 196 18.20 39.51 -16.56
C ALA A 196 19.24 38.38 -16.56
N ASP A 197 20.32 38.56 -15.83
CA ASP A 197 21.36 37.56 -15.58
C ASP A 197 21.00 36.60 -14.42
N GLU A 198 21.90 35.69 -14.05
CA GLU A 198 21.73 34.73 -12.98
C GLU A 198 21.58 35.34 -11.58
N LYS A 199 21.87 36.64 -11.42
CA LYS A 199 21.70 37.41 -10.18
C LYS A 199 20.53 38.38 -10.22
N ASP A 200 19.62 38.18 -11.19
CA ASP A 200 18.46 39.05 -11.44
C ASP A 200 18.83 40.52 -11.79
N GLN A 201 20.07 40.75 -12.25
CA GLN A 201 20.46 42.08 -12.74
C GLN A 201 19.96 42.27 -14.18
N PRO A 202 19.31 43.42 -14.49
CA PRO A 202 18.78 43.66 -15.83
C PRO A 202 19.86 43.59 -16.91
N THR A 203 19.59 42.81 -17.97
CA THR A 203 20.46 42.77 -19.16
C THR A 203 19.66 42.55 -20.43
N ALA A 204 20.08 43.24 -21.50
CA ALA A 204 19.55 43.02 -22.84
C ALA A 204 20.45 42.10 -23.68
N ASP A 205 21.61 41.68 -23.15
CA ASP A 205 22.55 40.81 -23.82
C ASP A 205 22.12 39.34 -23.76
N PRO A 206 21.80 38.71 -24.90
CA PRO A 206 21.39 37.30 -24.91
C PRO A 206 22.45 36.31 -24.34
N LYS A 207 23.74 36.71 -24.38
CA LYS A 207 24.81 35.85 -23.84
C LYS A 207 24.86 35.84 -22.31
N LYS A 208 24.31 36.87 -21.67
CA LYS A 208 24.24 37.01 -20.21
C LYS A 208 22.88 36.61 -19.65
N ASP A 209 21.89 36.40 -20.51
CA ASP A 209 20.53 36.07 -20.10
C ASP A 209 20.48 34.66 -19.47
N LYS A 210 20.33 34.59 -18.15
CA LYS A 210 20.20 33.38 -17.36
C LYS A 210 19.15 33.56 -16.29
N CYS A 211 18.53 32.47 -15.88
CA CYS A 211 17.55 32.50 -14.80
C CYS A 211 18.22 32.23 -13.44
N SER A 212 17.88 33.03 -12.42
CA SER A 212 18.33 32.84 -11.05
C SER A 212 17.71 31.58 -10.36
N GLY A 213 16.64 31.04 -10.91
CA GLY A 213 15.83 30.01 -10.26
C GLY A 213 14.94 30.55 -9.13
N LEU A 214 15.00 31.86 -8.84
CA LEU A 214 14.19 32.49 -7.82
C LEU A 214 12.86 33.01 -8.40
N LEU A 215 11.87 33.22 -7.54
CA LEU A 215 10.58 33.79 -7.94
C LEU A 215 10.76 35.20 -8.53
N THR A 216 11.76 35.96 -8.06
CA THR A 216 12.14 37.27 -8.57
C THR A 216 12.52 37.22 -10.04
N GLY A 217 13.31 36.25 -10.45
CA GLY A 217 13.68 36.02 -11.84
C GLY A 217 12.47 35.75 -12.76
N CYS A 218 11.48 34.99 -12.27
CA CYS A 218 10.21 34.79 -12.98
C CYS A 218 9.35 36.07 -13.04
N LYS A 219 9.35 36.88 -11.97
CA LYS A 219 8.63 38.19 -11.97
C LYS A 219 9.20 39.15 -13.03
N LEU A 220 10.53 39.26 -13.14
CA LEU A 220 11.19 40.10 -14.16
C LEU A 220 10.79 39.70 -15.59
N ARG A 221 10.51 38.41 -15.80
CA ARG A 221 10.12 37.80 -17.08
C ARG A 221 8.62 37.71 -17.29
N ASN A 222 7.83 38.20 -16.33
CA ASN A 222 6.37 38.05 -16.30
C ASN A 222 5.90 36.60 -16.50
N ASN A 223 6.63 35.64 -15.89
CA ASN A 223 6.44 34.19 -16.06
C ASN A 223 6.18 33.46 -14.74
N THR A 224 5.57 34.13 -13.77
CA THR A 224 5.34 33.55 -12.41
C THR A 224 4.38 32.38 -12.40
N HIS A 225 3.49 32.28 -13.38
CA HIS A 225 2.54 31.14 -13.50
C HIS A 225 3.22 29.82 -13.82
N ASN A 226 4.42 29.86 -14.42
CA ASN A 226 5.23 28.66 -14.70
C ASN A 226 6.34 28.47 -13.66
N TYR A 227 6.31 29.18 -12.53
CA TYR A 227 7.32 29.03 -11.50
C TYR A 227 7.33 27.60 -10.91
N GLY A 228 8.47 26.93 -11.01
CA GLY A 228 8.65 25.55 -10.60
C GLY A 228 9.01 25.33 -9.12
N GLY A 229 9.20 26.40 -8.33
CA GLY A 229 9.50 26.32 -6.90
C GLY A 229 8.27 26.48 -6.00
N PHE A 230 8.43 26.15 -4.73
CA PHE A 230 7.38 26.22 -3.69
C PHE A 230 7.77 27.28 -2.66
N VAL A 231 7.26 28.48 -2.81
CA VAL A 231 7.65 29.66 -2.00
C VAL A 231 7.37 29.54 -0.50
N SER A 232 6.55 28.57 -0.09
CA SER A 232 6.19 28.35 1.31
C SER A 232 6.92 27.19 1.96
N VAL A 233 7.82 26.51 1.26
CA VAL A 233 8.50 25.31 1.79
C VAL A 233 9.39 25.63 2.99
N ASP A 234 10.03 26.80 2.99
CA ASP A 234 10.90 27.25 4.09
C ASP A 234 10.13 27.66 5.37
N LYS A 235 8.78 27.66 5.31
CA LYS A 235 7.92 27.99 6.44
C LYS A 235 7.38 26.74 7.17
N LEU A 236 7.70 25.55 6.64
CA LEU A 236 7.23 24.26 7.14
C LEU A 236 8.27 23.53 8.00
N GLY A 237 9.41 24.20 8.33
CA GLY A 237 10.47 23.70 9.19
C GLY A 237 10.39 24.27 10.60
#